data_9c8601471fdbd1bb4ba8e8527d6bbf9d
#
_entry.id   9c8601471fdbd1bb4ba8e8527d6bbf9d
#
_cell.length_a   1.000
_cell.length_b   1.000
_cell.length_c   1.000
_cell.angle_alpha   90.00
_cell.angle_beta   90.00
_cell.angle_gamma   90.00
#
_symmetry.space_group_name_H-M   'P 1'
#
loop_
_entity.id
_entity.type
_entity.pdbx_description
1 polymer ?
#
loop_
_entity_poly.entity_id
_entity_poly.type
_entity_poly.pdbx_seq_one_letter_code
_entity_poly.pdbx_strand_id
1 'polypeptide(L)'
;RDLLKTPDIKLIISRDLLIFDKLKNKIHIIVISDPSLNDFGKSLSKIDEIIKSIENHALSSKENAIEHRTRELSKDDKLTYHFPREKFIESVGVAKKYITNGDVMQVVLSQRISIDFNECPIEFYRELRKLNPSPYMYYLNFGDFHIIGSSPEILVRLENDTITVRPIAGTRPRGKTEADDTKLEKDLLNDPKEIAEHLMLIDLGRNDVGRVSEIGSVRLTDKMIIEKYSHVMHMVSNVTGKVLKTAGIIDVLKASFPAGTVSGAPKIRATEIIYELEPLKRGIYAGAIGYLGWNGNMDTAIAIRTCVIKDNKLNIQCGAGIVYDSVPELEWEETINKGKAIIQAYNNTRNRQK
;
A
#
# COMPACT_ATOMS: atom_id res chain seq x y z
N ARG A 1 19.01 11.26 5.39
CA ARG A 1 18.92 11.05 6.84
C ARG A 1 17.83 10.01 7.14
N ASP A 2 18.15 9.01 7.99
CA ASP A 2 17.21 7.98 8.44
C ASP A 2 16.70 8.33 9.85
N LEU A 3 15.42 8.69 9.95
CA LEU A 3 14.78 9.02 11.24
C LEU A 3 14.04 7.84 11.86
N LEU A 4 13.53 6.92 11.04
CA LEU A 4 12.76 5.78 11.53
C LEU A 4 13.65 4.67 12.08
N LYS A 5 14.86 4.51 11.52
CA LYS A 5 15.80 3.44 11.87
C LYS A 5 15.10 2.06 11.91
N THR A 6 14.22 1.83 10.94
CA THR A 6 13.62 0.52 10.72
C THR A 6 14.53 -0.32 9.84
N PRO A 7 14.54 -1.64 9.97
CA PRO A 7 15.31 -2.50 9.08
C PRO A 7 14.79 -2.41 7.64
N ASP A 8 15.69 -2.56 6.67
CA ASP A 8 15.33 -2.55 5.24
C ASP A 8 14.47 -3.77 4.86
N ILE A 9 14.68 -4.90 5.54
CA ILE A 9 13.89 -6.12 5.40
C ILE A 9 13.56 -6.66 6.79
N LYS A 10 12.27 -6.92 7.03
CA LYS A 10 11.78 -7.56 8.26
C LYS A 10 10.80 -8.66 7.89
N LEU A 11 11.06 -9.89 8.32
CA LEU A 11 10.24 -11.06 8.03
C LEU A 11 9.74 -11.69 9.34
N ILE A 12 8.52 -12.21 9.29
CA ILE A 12 7.94 -13.03 10.36
C ILE A 12 7.70 -14.43 9.78
N ILE A 13 8.24 -15.45 10.42
CA ILE A 13 7.90 -16.84 10.12
C ILE A 13 6.70 -17.20 10.99
N SER A 14 5.52 -17.33 10.38
CA SER A 14 4.30 -17.71 11.08
C SER A 14 4.14 -19.22 11.03
N ARG A 15 4.00 -19.87 12.20
CA ARG A 15 3.71 -21.30 12.32
C ARG A 15 2.23 -21.57 12.59
N ASP A 16 1.55 -20.59 13.19
CA ASP A 16 0.13 -20.67 13.53
C ASP A 16 -0.62 -19.65 12.71
N LEU A 17 -1.63 -20.09 11.95
CA LEU A 17 -2.39 -19.24 11.05
C LEU A 17 -3.89 -19.41 11.30
N LEU A 18 -4.62 -18.28 11.33
CA LEU A 18 -6.08 -18.24 11.32
C LEU A 18 -6.52 -17.63 9.98
N ILE A 19 -7.24 -18.40 9.18
CA ILE A 19 -7.76 -17.96 7.88
C ILE A 19 -9.26 -17.82 7.97
N PHE A 20 -9.77 -16.61 7.78
CA PHE A 20 -11.19 -16.31 7.75
C PHE A 20 -11.72 -16.39 6.32
N ASP A 21 -12.36 -17.52 5.97
CA ASP A 21 -13.05 -17.68 4.69
C ASP A 21 -14.45 -17.05 4.80
N LYS A 22 -14.57 -15.80 4.36
CA LYS A 22 -15.83 -15.05 4.40
C LYS A 22 -16.91 -15.60 3.47
N LEU A 23 -16.52 -16.24 2.38
CA LEU A 23 -17.47 -16.81 1.42
C LEU A 23 -18.16 -18.05 2.01
N LYS A 24 -17.41 -18.86 2.75
CA LYS A 24 -17.92 -20.08 3.38
C LYS A 24 -18.29 -19.90 4.85
N ASN A 25 -18.09 -18.70 5.43
CA ASN A 25 -18.28 -18.42 6.84
C ASN A 25 -17.55 -19.43 7.75
N LYS A 26 -16.28 -19.71 7.42
CA LYS A 26 -15.43 -20.66 8.15
C LYS A 26 -14.13 -20.01 8.60
N ILE A 27 -13.61 -20.51 9.72
CA ILE A 27 -12.27 -20.20 10.18
C ILE A 27 -11.44 -21.47 10.02
N HIS A 28 -10.35 -21.40 9.27
CA HIS A 28 -9.35 -22.46 9.19
C HIS A 28 -8.24 -22.15 10.17
N ILE A 29 -7.96 -23.10 11.06
CA ILE A 29 -6.86 -23.03 12.01
C ILE A 29 -5.77 -23.95 11.49
N ILE A 30 -4.60 -23.41 11.19
CA ILE A 30 -3.45 -24.14 10.66
C ILE A 30 -2.31 -23.99 11.65
N VAL A 31 -1.78 -25.14 12.11
CA VAL A 31 -0.57 -25.22 12.93
C VAL A 31 0.45 -26.06 12.17
N ILE A 32 1.63 -25.49 11.92
CA ILE A 32 2.70 -26.17 11.19
C ILE A 32 3.47 -27.06 12.17
N SER A 33 3.43 -28.37 11.94
CA SER A 33 4.15 -29.39 12.68
C SER A 33 5.46 -29.78 11.98
N ASP A 34 6.51 -30.01 12.75
CA ASP A 34 7.77 -30.56 12.25
C ASP A 34 7.80 -32.10 12.49
N PRO A 35 7.71 -32.90 11.42
CA PRO A 35 7.70 -34.36 11.57
C PRO A 35 8.96 -34.92 12.25
N SER A 36 10.10 -34.23 12.12
CA SER A 36 11.38 -34.66 12.72
C SER A 36 11.39 -34.54 14.24
N LEU A 37 10.55 -33.66 14.79
CA LEU A 37 10.43 -33.41 16.24
C LEU A 37 9.32 -34.24 16.90
N ASN A 38 8.60 -35.06 16.13
CA ASN A 38 7.45 -35.85 16.59
C ASN A 38 6.44 -35.02 17.43
N ASP A 39 6.15 -33.78 16.97
CA ASP A 39 5.37 -32.81 17.72
C ASP A 39 3.88 -32.73 17.28
N PHE A 40 3.39 -33.71 16.52
CA PHE A 40 2.01 -33.75 16.03
C PHE A 40 0.98 -33.63 17.17
N GLY A 41 1.17 -34.32 18.27
CA GLY A 41 0.31 -34.23 19.45
C GLY A 41 0.28 -32.82 20.05
N LYS A 42 1.43 -32.13 20.08
CA LYS A 42 1.53 -30.76 20.55
C LYS A 42 0.80 -29.79 19.62
N SER A 43 0.88 -30.05 18.31
CA SER A 43 0.18 -29.22 17.31
C SER A 43 -1.33 -29.37 17.42
N LEU A 44 -1.85 -30.57 17.69
CA LEU A 44 -3.27 -30.80 17.98
C LEU A 44 -3.72 -30.05 19.25
N SER A 45 -2.95 -30.19 20.35
CA SER A 45 -3.23 -29.44 21.58
C SER A 45 -3.25 -27.94 21.37
N LYS A 46 -2.36 -27.43 20.50
CA LYS A 46 -2.32 -26.01 20.13
C LYS A 46 -3.56 -25.55 19.38
N ILE A 47 -4.10 -26.37 18.47
CA ILE A 47 -5.37 -26.10 17.79
C ILE A 47 -6.50 -26.00 18.81
N ASP A 48 -6.59 -26.92 19.75
CA ASP A 48 -7.62 -26.90 20.80
C ASP A 48 -7.51 -25.67 21.72
N GLU A 49 -6.29 -25.23 22.06
CA GLU A 49 -6.08 -23.98 22.79
C GLU A 49 -6.59 -22.78 22.04
N ILE A 50 -6.31 -22.68 20.72
CA ILE A 50 -6.77 -21.60 19.86
C ILE A 50 -8.30 -21.58 19.78
N ILE A 51 -8.95 -22.75 19.61
CA ILE A 51 -10.42 -22.88 19.59
C ILE A 51 -11.01 -22.35 20.88
N LYS A 52 -10.54 -22.84 22.04
CA LYS A 52 -11.01 -22.38 23.35
C LYS A 52 -10.81 -20.87 23.54
N SER A 53 -9.69 -20.31 23.08
CA SER A 53 -9.43 -18.88 23.16
C SER A 53 -10.43 -18.08 22.34
N ILE A 54 -10.76 -18.51 21.11
CA ILE A 54 -11.75 -17.85 20.24
C ILE A 54 -13.14 -17.90 20.88
N GLU A 55 -13.56 -19.07 21.39
CA GLU A 55 -14.86 -19.25 22.04
C GLU A 55 -15.03 -18.38 23.29
N ASN A 56 -14.02 -18.35 24.15
CA ASN A 56 -14.03 -17.54 25.38
C ASN A 56 -14.11 -16.03 25.08
N HIS A 57 -13.41 -15.55 24.05
CA HIS A 57 -13.46 -14.14 23.68
C HIS A 57 -14.77 -13.77 22.96
N ALA A 58 -15.34 -14.67 22.18
CA ALA A 58 -16.66 -14.46 21.56
C ALA A 58 -17.77 -14.29 22.59
N LEU A 59 -17.70 -15.02 23.70
CA LEU A 59 -18.69 -14.92 24.80
C LEU A 59 -18.53 -13.65 25.65
N SER A 60 -17.32 -13.08 25.73
CA SER A 60 -17.00 -11.91 26.56
C SER A 60 -17.22 -10.56 25.86
N SER A 61 -17.29 -10.53 24.54
CA SER A 61 -17.50 -9.32 23.77
C SER A 61 -18.98 -8.90 23.73
N LYS A 62 -19.49 -8.31 24.84
CA LYS A 62 -20.69 -7.49 24.75
C LYS A 62 -20.35 -6.26 23.91
N GLU A 63 -21.00 -6.14 22.78
CA GLU A 63 -20.88 -5.01 21.85
C GLU A 63 -21.19 -3.70 22.57
N ASN A 64 -20.19 -2.91 22.82
CA ASN A 64 -20.37 -1.49 23.02
C ASN A 64 -20.51 -0.86 21.63
N ALA A 65 -21.76 -0.64 21.20
CA ALA A 65 -22.05 0.20 20.04
C ALA A 65 -21.58 1.62 20.35
N ILE A 66 -20.50 2.04 19.74
CA ILE A 66 -19.91 3.38 19.94
C ILE A 66 -20.39 4.29 18.82
N GLU A 67 -21.13 5.34 19.21
CA GLU A 67 -21.54 6.42 18.29
C GLU A 67 -20.30 7.09 17.67
N HIS A 68 -20.30 7.21 16.34
CA HIS A 68 -19.29 7.91 15.60
C HIS A 68 -19.48 9.42 15.71
N ARG A 69 -18.69 10.09 16.54
CA ARG A 69 -18.55 11.54 16.51
C ARG A 69 -17.30 11.91 15.73
N THR A 70 -17.48 12.52 14.58
CA THR A 70 -16.38 13.13 13.82
C THR A 70 -15.90 14.39 14.53
N ARG A 71 -14.64 14.43 14.93
CA ARG A 71 -13.98 15.62 15.45
C ARG A 71 -12.80 15.98 14.59
N GLU A 72 -12.63 17.25 14.27
CA GLU A 72 -11.44 17.80 13.63
C GLU A 72 -10.23 17.73 14.58
N LEU A 73 -9.01 17.83 14.03
CA LEU A 73 -7.78 17.98 14.81
C LEU A 73 -7.97 19.03 15.88
N SER A 74 -7.59 18.72 17.12
CA SER A 74 -7.55 19.75 18.16
C SER A 74 -6.37 20.72 17.86
N LYS A 75 -6.47 21.98 18.32
CA LYS A 75 -5.37 22.96 18.17
C LYS A 75 -4.05 22.50 18.80
N ASP A 76 -4.10 21.49 19.68
CA ASP A 76 -2.93 20.91 20.37
C ASP A 76 -2.25 19.81 19.56
N ASP A 77 -2.87 19.31 18.47
CA ASP A 77 -2.31 18.24 17.64
C ASP A 77 -1.36 18.82 16.59
N LYS A 78 -0.09 18.96 16.98
CA LYS A 78 0.94 19.51 16.10
C LYS A 78 1.40 18.48 15.08
N LEU A 79 1.01 18.66 13.80
CA LEU A 79 1.62 17.96 12.68
C LEU A 79 3.03 18.48 12.42
N THR A 80 3.99 17.57 12.36
CA THR A 80 5.37 17.89 11.99
C THR A 80 5.60 17.44 10.54
N TYR A 81 5.83 18.40 9.65
CA TYR A 81 6.21 18.16 8.27
C TYR A 81 7.73 18.07 8.18
N HIS A 82 8.26 16.91 7.77
CA HIS A 82 9.70 16.68 7.65
C HIS A 82 10.29 17.18 6.34
N PHE A 83 9.45 17.54 5.40
CA PHE A 83 9.80 18.24 4.18
C PHE A 83 9.00 19.55 4.19
N PRO A 84 9.61 20.70 4.50
CA PRO A 84 8.91 21.99 4.51
C PRO A 84 8.25 22.28 3.16
N ARG A 85 7.05 22.88 3.18
CA ARG A 85 6.24 23.13 1.97
C ARG A 85 7.03 23.83 0.88
N GLU A 86 7.75 24.90 1.24
CA GLU A 86 8.52 25.71 0.29
C GLU A 86 9.64 24.87 -0.37
N LYS A 87 10.30 24.01 0.42
CA LYS A 87 11.36 23.12 -0.06
C LYS A 87 10.80 22.00 -0.96
N PHE A 88 9.62 21.48 -0.64
CA PHE A 88 8.95 20.50 -1.50
C PHE A 88 8.59 21.13 -2.85
N ILE A 89 8.00 22.32 -2.86
CA ILE A 89 7.65 23.08 -4.08
C ILE A 89 8.92 23.36 -4.92
N GLU A 90 10.02 23.79 -4.28
CA GLU A 90 11.31 23.97 -4.96
C GLU A 90 11.80 22.68 -5.61
N SER A 91 11.70 21.54 -4.87
CA SER A 91 12.12 20.23 -5.37
C SER A 91 11.24 19.74 -6.53
N VAL A 92 9.94 20.04 -6.54
CA VAL A 92 9.07 19.79 -7.70
C VAL A 92 9.58 20.58 -8.92
N GLY A 93 9.97 21.84 -8.74
CA GLY A 93 10.58 22.65 -9.79
C GLY A 93 11.89 22.06 -10.35
N VAL A 94 12.72 21.48 -9.48
CA VAL A 94 13.95 20.76 -9.92
C VAL A 94 13.60 19.47 -10.65
N ALA A 95 12.65 18.69 -10.15
CA ALA A 95 12.16 17.46 -10.80
C ALA A 95 11.65 17.75 -12.22
N LYS A 96 10.90 18.84 -12.42
CA LYS A 96 10.46 19.28 -13.75
C LYS A 96 11.60 19.63 -14.69
N LYS A 97 12.74 20.13 -14.18
CA LYS A 97 13.93 20.36 -15.01
C LYS A 97 14.54 19.03 -15.48
N TYR A 98 14.61 18.00 -14.63
CA TYR A 98 15.03 16.66 -15.03
C TYR A 98 14.11 16.09 -16.12
N ILE A 99 12.79 16.29 -16.00
CA ILE A 99 11.81 15.85 -17.01
C ILE A 99 12.05 16.60 -18.34
N THR A 100 12.19 17.92 -18.30
CA THR A 100 12.42 18.74 -19.50
C THR A 100 13.73 18.39 -20.18
N ASN A 101 14.76 18.02 -19.43
CA ASN A 101 16.04 17.57 -19.97
C ASN A 101 16.03 16.15 -20.54
N GLY A 102 14.92 15.41 -20.35
CA GLY A 102 14.79 14.04 -20.86
C GLY A 102 15.38 12.96 -19.95
N ASP A 103 15.74 13.28 -18.70
CA ASP A 103 16.23 12.30 -17.73
C ASP A 103 15.17 11.27 -17.34
N VAL A 104 13.92 11.74 -17.12
CA VAL A 104 12.77 10.92 -16.74
C VAL A 104 11.49 11.46 -17.39
N MET A 105 10.48 10.60 -17.57
CA MET A 105 9.14 11.00 -17.96
C MET A 105 8.29 11.39 -16.73
N GLN A 106 8.50 10.69 -15.63
CA GLN A 106 7.83 10.91 -14.35
C GLN A 106 8.76 10.57 -13.20
N VAL A 107 8.64 11.32 -12.11
CA VAL A 107 9.28 10.99 -10.83
C VAL A 107 8.33 11.27 -9.67
N VAL A 108 8.24 10.35 -8.71
CA VAL A 108 7.36 10.51 -7.54
C VAL A 108 8.15 11.11 -6.40
N LEU A 109 7.80 12.32 -5.96
CA LEU A 109 8.35 12.94 -4.75
C LEU A 109 7.42 12.74 -3.57
N SER A 110 7.98 12.43 -2.40
CA SER A 110 7.20 12.19 -1.19
C SER A 110 7.65 13.03 -0.01
N GLN A 111 6.72 13.25 0.90
CA GLN A 111 6.99 13.91 2.17
C GLN A 111 6.46 13.07 3.34
N ARG A 112 7.10 13.20 4.51
CA ARG A 112 6.69 12.55 5.74
C ARG A 112 6.06 13.55 6.70
N ILE A 113 4.94 13.13 7.29
CA ILE A 113 4.24 13.84 8.36
C ILE A 113 4.32 12.98 9.61
N SER A 114 4.62 13.57 10.76
CA SER A 114 4.58 12.89 12.05
C SER A 114 3.63 13.60 13.00
N ILE A 115 2.96 12.81 13.84
CA ILE A 115 2.09 13.27 14.92
C ILE A 115 2.36 12.42 16.16
N ASP A 116 2.24 12.99 17.36
CA ASP A 116 2.38 12.23 18.61
C ASP A 116 1.26 11.19 18.71
N PHE A 117 1.61 9.98 19.13
CA PHE A 117 0.70 8.85 19.17
C PHE A 117 0.85 8.08 20.49
N ASN A 118 -0.17 8.13 21.32
CA ASN A 118 -0.23 7.43 22.61
C ASN A 118 -1.41 6.46 22.69
N GLU A 119 -2.08 6.24 21.56
CA GLU A 119 -3.27 5.43 21.44
C GLU A 119 -2.93 3.94 21.27
N CYS A 120 -3.94 3.05 21.37
CA CYS A 120 -3.77 1.64 21.09
C CYS A 120 -3.66 1.41 19.56
N PRO A 121 -2.54 0.85 19.04
CA PRO A 121 -2.34 0.68 17.59
C PRO A 121 -3.39 -0.19 16.91
N ILE A 122 -3.94 -1.22 17.58
CA ILE A 122 -4.97 -2.08 16.99
C ILE A 122 -6.33 -1.36 16.90
N GLU A 123 -6.65 -0.47 17.85
CA GLU A 123 -7.87 0.34 17.76
C GLU A 123 -7.77 1.36 16.62
N PHE A 124 -6.58 1.94 16.42
CA PHE A 124 -6.32 2.79 15.26
C PHE A 124 -6.49 2.01 13.93
N TYR A 125 -5.99 0.76 13.85
CA TYR A 125 -6.21 -0.08 12.68
C TYR A 125 -7.70 -0.32 12.43
N ARG A 126 -8.49 -0.59 13.48
CA ARG A 126 -9.93 -0.78 13.38
C ARG A 126 -10.65 0.44 12.81
N GLU A 127 -10.24 1.64 13.22
CA GLU A 127 -10.79 2.88 12.67
C GLU A 127 -10.37 3.10 11.21
N LEU A 128 -9.10 2.89 10.87
CA LEU A 128 -8.63 2.99 9.50
C LEU A 128 -9.39 2.03 8.57
N ARG A 129 -9.60 0.80 9.01
CA ARG A 129 -10.33 -0.22 8.27
C ARG A 129 -11.79 0.17 8.00
N LYS A 130 -12.43 0.89 8.90
CA LYS A 130 -13.80 1.39 8.70
C LYS A 130 -13.86 2.56 7.73
N LEU A 131 -12.91 3.48 7.85
CA LEU A 131 -12.88 4.70 7.04
C LEU A 131 -12.46 4.47 5.60
N ASN A 132 -11.48 3.62 5.39
CA ASN A 132 -10.85 3.41 4.09
C ASN A 132 -10.58 1.93 3.83
N PRO A 133 -11.61 1.09 3.63
CA PRO A 133 -11.41 -0.31 3.26
C PRO A 133 -10.72 -0.39 1.91
N SER A 134 -9.70 -1.25 1.82
CA SER A 134 -8.88 -1.46 0.63
C SER A 134 -8.57 -2.95 0.44
N PRO A 135 -8.16 -3.39 -0.75
CA PRO A 135 -7.83 -4.78 -1.01
C PRO A 135 -6.75 -5.35 -0.08
N TYR A 136 -5.79 -4.52 0.32
CA TYR A 136 -4.71 -4.91 1.21
C TYR A 136 -4.78 -4.13 2.52
N MET A 137 -5.43 -4.74 3.51
CA MET A 137 -5.52 -4.22 4.88
C MET A 137 -4.57 -5.01 5.77
N TYR A 138 -3.65 -4.33 6.48
CA TYR A 138 -2.68 -5.00 7.33
C TYR A 138 -2.37 -4.25 8.61
N TYR A 139 -2.11 -5.04 9.65
CA TYR A 139 -1.57 -4.63 10.93
C TYR A 139 -0.42 -5.56 11.29
N LEU A 140 0.78 -5.06 11.24
CA LEU A 140 1.99 -5.81 11.57
C LEU A 140 2.59 -5.24 12.85
N ASN A 141 2.70 -6.10 13.86
CA ASN A 141 3.31 -5.78 15.15
C ASN A 141 4.69 -6.44 15.23
N PHE A 142 5.73 -5.63 15.22
CA PHE A 142 7.10 -6.09 15.34
C PHE A 142 7.71 -5.89 16.74
N GLY A 143 6.87 -5.51 17.72
CA GLY A 143 7.24 -5.21 19.09
C GLY A 143 7.65 -3.75 19.27
N ASP A 144 8.78 -3.35 18.72
CA ASP A 144 9.34 -2.00 18.81
C ASP A 144 8.69 -0.99 17.85
N PHE A 145 7.99 -1.47 16.82
CA PHE A 145 7.19 -0.64 15.90
C PHE A 145 6.03 -1.43 15.29
N HIS A 146 5.05 -0.66 14.82
CA HIS A 146 3.90 -1.22 14.09
C HIS A 146 3.84 -0.64 12.69
N ILE A 147 3.39 -1.47 11.73
CA ILE A 147 3.05 -1.04 10.38
C ILE A 147 1.55 -1.25 10.19
N ILE A 148 0.84 -0.19 9.86
CA ILE A 148 -0.61 -0.22 9.68
C ILE A 148 -0.94 0.40 8.35
N GLY A 149 -1.67 -0.32 7.50
CA GLY A 149 -1.95 0.14 6.15
C GLY A 149 -3.27 -0.30 5.59
N SER A 150 -3.70 0.47 4.59
CA SER A 150 -4.88 0.27 3.77
C SER A 150 -4.49 0.52 2.32
N SER A 151 -3.64 -0.37 1.77
CA SER A 151 -3.10 -0.20 0.42
C SER A 151 -4.11 -0.63 -0.64
N PRO A 152 -4.35 0.20 -1.65
CA PRO A 152 -5.22 -0.15 -2.75
C PRO A 152 -4.51 -0.94 -3.86
N GLU A 153 -3.17 -1.01 -3.84
CA GLU A 153 -2.38 -1.38 -5.01
C GLU A 153 -1.47 -2.57 -4.75
N ILE A 154 -1.55 -3.55 -5.63
CA ILE A 154 -0.63 -4.67 -5.68
C ILE A 154 0.75 -4.21 -6.16
N LEU A 155 1.82 -4.69 -5.50
CA LEU A 155 3.17 -4.58 -6.04
C LEU A 155 3.40 -5.67 -7.08
N VAL A 156 3.29 -6.92 -6.66
CA VAL A 156 3.36 -8.09 -7.52
C VAL A 156 2.75 -9.31 -6.83
N ARG A 157 2.05 -10.13 -7.60
CA ARG A 157 1.55 -11.44 -7.18
C ARG A 157 2.22 -12.52 -8.03
N LEU A 158 2.58 -13.63 -7.39
CA LEU A 158 2.96 -14.87 -8.05
C LEU A 158 2.02 -15.96 -7.55
N GLU A 159 1.21 -16.51 -8.42
CA GLU A 159 0.25 -17.55 -8.10
C GLU A 159 0.24 -18.60 -9.23
N ASN A 160 0.48 -19.86 -8.87
CA ASN A 160 0.49 -20.98 -9.84
C ASN A 160 1.33 -20.67 -11.08
N ASP A 161 2.58 -20.24 -10.89
CA ASP A 161 3.54 -19.85 -11.94
C ASP A 161 3.15 -18.60 -12.75
N THR A 162 2.07 -17.93 -12.41
CA THR A 162 1.64 -16.69 -13.08
C THR A 162 2.03 -15.48 -12.25
N ILE A 163 2.84 -14.61 -12.84
CA ILE A 163 3.18 -13.29 -12.30
C ILE A 163 2.08 -12.32 -12.72
N THR A 164 1.64 -11.49 -11.79
CA THR A 164 0.64 -10.45 -12.05
C THR A 164 1.10 -9.13 -11.46
N VAL A 165 1.11 -8.06 -12.25
CA VAL A 165 1.18 -6.68 -11.79
C VAL A 165 -0.05 -5.93 -12.32
N ARG A 166 -0.52 -4.97 -11.53
CA ARG A 166 -1.79 -4.31 -11.82
C ARG A 166 -1.66 -2.80 -11.67
N PRO A 167 -1.13 -2.11 -12.69
CA PRO A 167 -1.03 -0.67 -12.65
C PRO A 167 -2.41 -0.02 -12.52
N ILE A 168 -2.49 0.94 -11.60
CA ILE A 168 -3.68 1.74 -11.32
C ILE A 168 -3.27 3.19 -11.50
N ALA A 169 -3.94 3.92 -12.41
CA ALA A 169 -3.75 5.35 -12.61
C ALA A 169 -5.07 6.00 -13.00
N GLY A 170 -5.08 7.32 -13.02
CA GLY A 170 -6.27 8.07 -13.30
C GLY A 170 -7.33 7.95 -12.19
N THR A 171 -7.90 9.06 -11.80
CA THR A 171 -8.88 9.08 -10.71
C THR A 171 -10.00 10.05 -11.04
N ARG A 172 -11.25 9.62 -10.85
CA ARG A 172 -12.42 10.50 -10.81
C ARG A 172 -13.24 10.17 -9.56
N PRO A 173 -13.90 11.17 -8.96
CA PRO A 173 -14.83 10.91 -7.86
C PRO A 173 -16.03 10.11 -8.37
N ARG A 174 -16.74 9.44 -7.43
CA ARG A 174 -18.02 8.82 -7.75
C ARG A 174 -19.08 9.89 -8.01
N GLY A 175 -19.94 9.64 -8.99
CA GLY A 175 -21.11 10.46 -9.26
C GLY A 175 -22.18 10.30 -8.17
N LYS A 176 -23.11 11.26 -8.12
CA LYS A 176 -24.28 11.15 -7.23
C LYS A 176 -25.34 10.20 -7.79
N THR A 177 -25.34 10.00 -9.09
CA THR A 177 -26.23 9.09 -9.81
C THR A 177 -25.43 8.17 -10.74
N GLU A 178 -26.04 7.11 -11.23
CA GLU A 178 -25.43 6.20 -12.21
C GLU A 178 -25.10 6.90 -13.54
N ALA A 179 -25.92 7.86 -13.92
CA ALA A 179 -25.68 8.70 -15.11
C ALA A 179 -24.44 9.59 -14.93
N ASP A 180 -24.24 10.18 -13.74
CA ASP A 180 -23.05 10.95 -13.42
C ASP A 180 -21.79 10.05 -13.41
N ASP A 181 -21.88 8.85 -12.83
CA ASP A 181 -20.79 7.86 -12.86
C ASP A 181 -20.40 7.53 -14.31
N THR A 182 -21.36 7.27 -15.17
CA THR A 182 -21.11 6.97 -16.59
C THR A 182 -20.45 8.15 -17.33
N LYS A 183 -20.82 9.38 -16.98
CA LYS A 183 -20.19 10.58 -17.56
C LYS A 183 -18.74 10.73 -17.11
N LEU A 184 -18.47 10.55 -15.82
CA LEU A 184 -17.12 10.62 -15.25
C LEU A 184 -16.21 9.49 -15.76
N GLU A 185 -16.75 8.29 -15.96
CA GLU A 185 -16.07 7.16 -16.59
C GLU A 185 -15.63 7.49 -18.01
N LYS A 186 -16.54 8.04 -18.82
CA LYS A 186 -16.22 8.47 -20.19
C LYS A 186 -15.20 9.61 -20.21
N ASP A 187 -15.31 10.56 -19.29
CA ASP A 187 -14.34 11.64 -19.14
C ASP A 187 -12.94 11.08 -18.86
N LEU A 188 -12.81 10.15 -17.91
CA LEU A 188 -11.55 9.51 -17.57
C LEU A 188 -10.96 8.72 -18.76
N LEU A 189 -11.77 7.94 -19.45
CA LEU A 189 -11.34 7.13 -20.61
C LEU A 189 -10.99 7.97 -21.87
N ASN A 190 -11.36 9.23 -21.92
CA ASN A 190 -11.05 10.13 -23.02
C ASN A 190 -10.04 11.23 -22.65
N ASP A 191 -9.52 11.23 -21.43
CA ASP A 191 -8.51 12.18 -20.99
C ASP A 191 -7.13 11.78 -21.54
N PRO A 192 -6.54 12.53 -22.50
CA PRO A 192 -5.27 12.15 -23.13
C PRO A 192 -4.12 12.07 -22.15
N LYS A 193 -4.11 12.87 -21.09
CA LYS A 193 -3.07 12.90 -20.07
C LYS A 193 -3.13 11.63 -19.22
N GLU A 194 -4.31 11.26 -18.74
CA GLU A 194 -4.52 10.06 -17.93
C GLU A 194 -4.19 8.78 -18.74
N ILE A 195 -4.59 8.77 -20.02
CA ILE A 195 -4.26 7.67 -20.94
C ILE A 195 -2.74 7.54 -21.13
N ALA A 196 -2.03 8.65 -21.36
CA ALA A 196 -0.58 8.64 -21.58
C ALA A 196 0.17 8.16 -20.33
N GLU A 197 -0.23 8.64 -19.14
CA GLU A 197 0.32 8.18 -17.87
C GLU A 197 0.07 6.67 -17.67
N HIS A 198 -1.15 6.23 -17.91
CA HIS A 198 -1.50 4.81 -17.74
C HIS A 198 -0.76 3.89 -18.72
N LEU A 199 -0.56 4.30 -19.97
CA LEU A 199 0.25 3.57 -20.94
C LEU A 199 1.70 3.43 -20.48
N MET A 200 2.30 4.49 -19.93
CA MET A 200 3.63 4.45 -19.35
C MET A 200 3.73 3.43 -18.21
N LEU A 201 2.72 3.36 -17.33
CA LEU A 201 2.68 2.38 -16.23
C LEU A 201 2.47 0.95 -16.73
N ILE A 202 1.67 0.75 -17.79
CA ILE A 202 1.54 -0.55 -18.46
C ILE A 202 2.89 -1.01 -18.99
N ASP A 203 3.61 -0.15 -19.72
CA ASP A 203 4.90 -0.51 -20.29
C ASP A 203 5.96 -0.80 -19.22
N LEU A 204 5.95 -0.05 -18.13
CA LEU A 204 6.80 -0.33 -16.97
C LEU A 204 6.46 -1.69 -16.35
N GLY A 205 5.17 -2.00 -16.16
CA GLY A 205 4.71 -3.31 -15.67
C GLY A 205 5.10 -4.46 -16.61
N ARG A 206 4.98 -4.25 -17.92
CA ARG A 206 5.43 -5.23 -18.93
C ARG A 206 6.95 -5.47 -18.89
N ASN A 207 7.72 -4.42 -18.67
CA ASN A 207 9.17 -4.54 -18.50
C ASN A 207 9.53 -5.31 -17.22
N ASP A 208 8.89 -4.98 -16.09
CA ASP A 208 9.13 -5.64 -14.80
C ASP A 208 8.80 -7.14 -14.87
N VAL A 209 7.61 -7.49 -15.38
CA VAL A 209 7.17 -8.88 -15.56
C VAL A 209 8.05 -9.61 -16.58
N GLY A 210 8.41 -8.94 -17.68
CA GLY A 210 9.19 -9.54 -18.77
C GLY A 210 10.59 -10.00 -18.36
N ARG A 211 11.20 -9.34 -17.36
CA ARG A 211 12.54 -9.69 -16.85
C ARG A 211 12.62 -11.08 -16.23
N VAL A 212 11.51 -11.63 -15.76
CA VAL A 212 11.43 -12.91 -15.02
C VAL A 212 10.41 -13.87 -15.61
N SER A 213 9.89 -13.58 -16.80
CA SER A 213 8.89 -14.39 -17.49
C SER A 213 9.44 -15.16 -18.67
N GLU A 214 8.82 -16.28 -18.99
CA GLU A 214 9.07 -17.03 -20.23
C GLU A 214 8.87 -16.11 -21.45
N ILE A 215 9.75 -16.20 -22.44
CA ILE A 215 9.70 -15.38 -23.67
C ILE A 215 8.33 -15.58 -24.35
N GLY A 216 7.67 -14.49 -24.70
CA GLY A 216 6.38 -14.49 -25.37
C GLY A 216 5.19 -14.80 -24.45
N SER A 217 5.39 -14.95 -23.12
CA SER A 217 4.30 -15.20 -22.17
C SER A 217 3.66 -13.92 -21.60
N VAL A 218 4.33 -12.78 -21.72
CA VAL A 218 3.80 -11.51 -21.19
C VAL A 218 2.55 -11.09 -21.95
N ARG A 219 1.45 -10.88 -21.21
CA ARG A 219 0.13 -10.51 -21.76
C ARG A 219 -0.42 -9.31 -21.01
N LEU A 220 -1.15 -8.48 -21.74
CA LEU A 220 -2.05 -7.47 -21.19
C LEU A 220 -3.46 -8.07 -21.22
N THR A 221 -3.96 -8.57 -20.08
CA THR A 221 -5.24 -9.28 -20.00
C THR A 221 -6.41 -8.32 -19.85
N ASP A 222 -6.24 -7.25 -19.09
CA ASP A 222 -7.18 -6.15 -18.98
C ASP A 222 -6.47 -4.86 -19.42
N LYS A 223 -7.13 -4.06 -20.24
CA LYS A 223 -6.57 -2.80 -20.73
C LYS A 223 -7.51 -1.65 -20.41
N MET A 224 -7.08 -0.73 -19.54
CA MET A 224 -7.79 0.51 -19.23
C MET A 224 -9.27 0.31 -18.87
N ILE A 225 -9.55 -0.69 -18.04
CA ILE A 225 -10.91 -0.90 -17.49
C ILE A 225 -11.14 0.07 -16.34
N ILE A 226 -12.40 0.49 -16.15
CA ILE A 226 -12.77 1.31 -15.02
C ILE A 226 -13.23 0.44 -13.86
N GLU A 227 -12.57 0.60 -12.72
CA GLU A 227 -12.99 0.01 -11.45
C GLU A 227 -13.58 1.06 -10.54
N LYS A 228 -14.81 0.77 -10.08
CA LYS A 228 -15.58 1.67 -9.19
C LYS A 228 -15.41 1.23 -7.75
N TYR A 229 -14.86 2.11 -6.93
CA TYR A 229 -14.73 1.95 -5.47
C TYR A 229 -15.79 2.79 -4.76
N SER A 230 -15.79 2.79 -3.44
CA SER A 230 -16.82 3.50 -2.64
C SER A 230 -16.88 5.01 -2.92
N HIS A 231 -15.72 5.67 -3.12
CA HIS A 231 -15.63 7.12 -3.25
C HIS A 231 -14.97 7.60 -4.55
N VAL A 232 -14.27 6.72 -5.24
CA VAL A 232 -13.54 7.05 -6.46
C VAL A 232 -13.68 5.93 -7.49
N MET A 233 -13.35 6.23 -8.74
CA MET A 233 -13.13 5.27 -9.80
C MET A 233 -11.72 5.45 -10.35
N HIS A 234 -11.10 4.35 -10.78
CA HIS A 234 -9.75 4.32 -11.33
C HIS A 234 -9.72 3.61 -12.68
N MET A 235 -8.76 4.01 -13.51
CA MET A 235 -8.37 3.25 -14.69
C MET A 235 -7.38 2.18 -14.27
N VAL A 236 -7.63 0.94 -14.64
CA VAL A 236 -6.85 -0.23 -14.22
C VAL A 236 -6.48 -1.07 -15.42
N SER A 237 -5.28 -1.59 -15.44
CA SER A 237 -4.83 -2.61 -16.39
C SER A 237 -4.21 -3.79 -15.67
N ASN A 238 -4.14 -4.94 -16.34
CA ASN A 238 -3.59 -6.15 -15.76
C ASN A 238 -2.53 -6.74 -16.70
N VAL A 239 -1.29 -6.82 -16.22
CA VAL A 239 -0.17 -7.42 -16.94
C VAL A 239 0.21 -8.72 -16.28
N THR A 240 0.23 -9.80 -17.05
CA THR A 240 0.59 -11.14 -16.57
C THR A 240 1.76 -11.70 -17.36
N GLY A 241 2.48 -12.65 -16.74
CA GLY A 241 3.53 -13.43 -17.41
C GLY A 241 3.72 -14.75 -16.70
N LYS A 242 4.19 -15.76 -17.43
CA LYS A 242 4.53 -17.05 -16.84
C LYS A 242 5.97 -17.00 -16.33
N VAL A 243 6.18 -17.29 -15.06
CA VAL A 243 7.49 -17.22 -14.43
C VAL A 243 8.48 -18.21 -15.07
N LEU A 244 9.73 -17.77 -15.25
CA LEU A 244 10.82 -18.66 -15.68
C LEU A 244 11.02 -19.78 -14.66
N LYS A 245 11.25 -21.01 -15.12
CA LYS A 245 11.56 -22.17 -14.25
C LYS A 245 12.81 -21.96 -13.36
N THR A 246 13.69 -21.06 -13.75
CA THR A 246 14.91 -20.70 -13.04
C THR A 246 14.72 -19.54 -12.04
N ALA A 247 13.57 -18.86 -12.08
CA ALA A 247 13.27 -17.72 -11.22
C ALA A 247 12.40 -18.15 -10.03
N GLY A 248 12.81 -17.74 -8.85
CA GLY A 248 12.04 -17.93 -7.62
C GLY A 248 11.25 -16.68 -7.22
N ILE A 249 10.53 -16.79 -6.10
CA ILE A 249 9.72 -15.71 -5.51
C ILE A 249 10.53 -14.41 -5.37
N ILE A 250 11.77 -14.53 -4.88
CA ILE A 250 12.63 -13.38 -4.63
C ILE A 250 13.07 -12.70 -5.92
N ASP A 251 13.27 -13.45 -7.01
CA ASP A 251 13.61 -12.87 -8.30
C ASP A 251 12.44 -12.08 -8.88
N VAL A 252 11.21 -12.60 -8.71
CA VAL A 252 9.98 -11.89 -9.09
C VAL A 252 9.83 -10.58 -8.30
N LEU A 253 10.05 -10.63 -6.98
CA LEU A 253 10.00 -9.42 -6.15
C LEU A 253 11.07 -8.40 -6.58
N LYS A 254 12.32 -8.82 -6.78
CA LYS A 254 13.43 -7.95 -7.25
C LYS A 254 13.13 -7.31 -8.60
N ALA A 255 12.51 -8.03 -9.53
CA ALA A 255 12.19 -7.52 -10.85
C ALA A 255 11.14 -6.41 -10.82
N SER A 256 10.19 -6.51 -9.89
CA SER A 256 9.06 -5.59 -9.76
C SER A 256 9.33 -4.40 -8.81
N PHE A 257 10.29 -4.55 -7.90
CA PHE A 257 10.58 -3.54 -6.87
C PHE A 257 11.59 -2.47 -7.35
N PRO A 258 11.39 -1.19 -6.95
CA PRO A 258 10.17 -0.61 -6.42
C PRO A 258 9.09 -0.47 -7.50
N ALA A 259 7.82 -0.33 -7.09
CA ALA A 259 6.74 -0.08 -8.05
C ALA A 259 6.93 1.26 -8.77
N GLY A 260 6.56 1.31 -10.06
CA GLY A 260 6.69 2.51 -10.86
C GLY A 260 5.80 3.66 -10.40
N THR A 261 4.61 3.33 -9.91
CA THR A 261 3.63 4.28 -9.36
C THR A 261 4.11 5.04 -8.11
N VAL A 262 5.20 4.60 -7.49
CA VAL A 262 5.84 5.26 -6.34
C VAL A 262 7.30 5.64 -6.58
N SER A 263 7.84 5.36 -7.75
CA SER A 263 9.21 5.75 -8.14
C SER A 263 9.21 6.66 -9.37
N GLY A 264 8.88 6.15 -10.53
CA GLY A 264 8.84 6.88 -11.79
C GLY A 264 9.40 6.08 -12.96
N ALA A 265 9.55 6.72 -14.09
CA ALA A 265 9.99 6.11 -15.34
C ALA A 265 11.01 7.01 -16.08
N PRO A 266 12.19 6.50 -16.46
CA PRO A 266 12.78 5.19 -16.18
C PRO A 266 13.09 4.98 -14.69
N LYS A 267 12.84 3.76 -14.17
CA LYS A 267 12.84 3.44 -12.72
C LYS A 267 14.15 3.81 -12.01
N ILE A 268 15.30 3.43 -12.56
CA ILE A 268 16.60 3.64 -11.91
C ILE A 268 16.87 5.15 -11.77
N ARG A 269 16.74 5.90 -12.87
CA ARG A 269 17.00 7.34 -12.89
C ARG A 269 16.03 8.09 -11.98
N ALA A 270 14.76 7.72 -11.98
CA ALA A 270 13.76 8.28 -11.06
C ALA A 270 14.16 8.05 -9.60
N THR A 271 14.67 6.85 -9.26
CA THR A 271 15.13 6.54 -7.90
C THR A 271 16.34 7.37 -7.47
N GLU A 272 17.30 7.62 -8.39
CA GLU A 272 18.43 8.52 -8.15
C GLU A 272 17.97 9.94 -7.84
N ILE A 273 17.05 10.49 -8.65
CA ILE A 273 16.47 11.83 -8.45
C ILE A 273 15.72 11.92 -7.12
N ILE A 274 14.96 10.90 -6.75
CA ILE A 274 14.29 10.81 -5.45
C ILE A 274 15.30 10.89 -4.31
N TYR A 275 16.42 10.15 -4.42
CA TYR A 275 17.47 10.16 -3.41
C TYR A 275 18.14 11.52 -3.26
N GLU A 276 18.30 12.26 -4.37
CA GLU A 276 18.85 13.61 -4.37
C GLU A 276 17.91 14.65 -3.73
N LEU A 277 16.61 14.54 -4.00
CA LEU A 277 15.64 15.59 -3.66
C LEU A 277 14.93 15.38 -2.31
N GLU A 278 14.71 14.13 -1.88
CA GLU A 278 14.04 13.85 -0.63
C GLU A 278 14.99 14.00 0.57
N PRO A 279 14.61 14.77 1.60
CA PRO A 279 15.51 15.04 2.75
C PRO A 279 15.69 13.84 3.67
N LEU A 280 14.79 12.83 3.58
CA LEU A 280 14.76 11.66 4.43
C LEU A 280 14.69 10.37 3.63
N LYS A 281 15.30 9.31 4.16
CA LYS A 281 15.03 7.95 3.67
C LYS A 281 13.56 7.60 3.81
N ARG A 282 13.00 6.96 2.80
CA ARG A 282 11.59 6.53 2.75
C ARG A 282 11.25 5.50 3.82
N GLY A 283 12.21 4.63 4.18
CA GLY A 283 11.95 3.51 5.07
C GLY A 283 10.91 2.57 4.45
N ILE A 284 9.80 2.36 5.17
CA ILE A 284 8.75 1.42 4.77
C ILE A 284 7.90 1.94 3.61
N TYR A 285 7.76 3.27 3.47
CA TYR A 285 6.98 3.86 2.37
C TYR A 285 7.51 3.42 1.00
N ALA A 286 6.61 3.10 0.10
CA ALA A 286 6.89 2.54 -1.24
C ALA A 286 7.54 1.15 -1.22
N GLY A 287 7.62 0.50 -0.06
CA GLY A 287 8.11 -0.86 0.12
C GLY A 287 7.10 -1.93 -0.28
N ALA A 288 7.45 -3.18 -0.03
CA ALA A 288 6.60 -4.34 -0.24
C ALA A 288 6.04 -4.84 1.09
N ILE A 289 4.74 -5.04 1.18
CA ILE A 289 4.05 -5.64 2.33
C ILE A 289 3.22 -6.80 1.84
N GLY A 290 3.41 -7.99 2.41
CA GLY A 290 2.64 -9.15 1.98
C GLY A 290 3.14 -10.44 2.59
N TYR A 291 2.93 -11.54 1.89
CA TYR A 291 3.39 -12.86 2.32
C TYR A 291 4.08 -13.63 1.19
N LEU A 292 4.98 -14.49 1.60
CA LEU A 292 5.66 -15.48 0.78
C LEU A 292 5.24 -16.86 1.28
N GLY A 293 4.59 -17.63 0.43
CA GLY A 293 4.11 -18.98 0.76
C GLY A 293 5.16 -20.06 0.48
N TRP A 294 5.21 -21.06 1.32
CA TRP A 294 6.10 -22.23 1.13
C TRP A 294 5.77 -23.05 -0.14
N ASN A 295 4.57 -22.85 -0.68
CA ASN A 295 4.14 -23.44 -1.94
C ASN A 295 4.64 -22.69 -3.20
N GLY A 296 5.47 -21.66 -3.03
CA GLY A 296 5.98 -20.86 -4.13
C GLY A 296 5.08 -19.68 -4.54
N ASN A 297 3.95 -19.48 -3.88
CA ASN A 297 3.07 -18.33 -4.14
C ASN A 297 3.52 -17.11 -3.32
N MET A 298 3.22 -15.92 -3.84
CA MET A 298 3.49 -14.65 -3.20
C MET A 298 2.37 -13.66 -3.52
N ASP A 299 1.98 -12.87 -2.52
CA ASP A 299 1.09 -11.72 -2.75
C ASP A 299 1.60 -10.53 -1.94
N THR A 300 1.95 -9.44 -2.63
CA THR A 300 2.53 -8.24 -2.04
C THR A 300 1.84 -6.99 -2.53
N ALA A 301 1.54 -6.10 -1.60
CA ALA A 301 1.05 -4.76 -1.85
C ALA A 301 2.20 -3.74 -1.80
N ILE A 302 2.01 -2.59 -2.44
CA ILE A 302 2.85 -1.42 -2.26
C ILE A 302 2.54 -0.79 -0.90
N ALA A 303 3.56 -0.45 -0.12
CA ALA A 303 3.37 0.24 1.17
C ALA A 303 3.03 1.72 0.95
N ILE A 304 1.81 1.97 0.52
CA ILE A 304 1.16 3.28 0.43
C ILE A 304 -0.11 3.31 1.28
N ARG A 305 -0.64 4.48 1.58
CA ARG A 305 -1.75 4.62 2.55
C ARG A 305 -1.43 3.87 3.86
N THR A 306 -0.17 3.98 4.25
CA THR A 306 0.47 3.20 5.31
C THR A 306 1.16 4.15 6.27
N CYS A 307 1.09 3.82 7.54
CA CYS A 307 1.81 4.52 8.58
C CYS A 307 2.69 3.57 9.38
N VAL A 308 3.68 4.17 10.02
CA VAL A 308 4.58 3.50 10.96
C VAL A 308 4.41 4.16 12.33
N ILE A 309 4.04 3.35 13.31
CA ILE A 309 4.00 3.79 14.72
C ILE A 309 5.29 3.33 15.37
N LYS A 310 6.10 4.27 15.81
CA LYS A 310 7.36 4.02 16.49
C LYS A 310 7.70 5.20 17.41
N ASP A 311 8.29 4.92 18.57
CA ASP A 311 8.73 5.92 19.54
C ASP A 311 7.62 6.94 19.88
N ASN A 312 6.41 6.45 20.12
CA ASN A 312 5.21 7.25 20.40
C ASN A 312 4.89 8.28 19.30
N LYS A 313 5.23 7.98 18.06
CA LYS A 313 4.90 8.80 16.89
C LYS A 313 4.24 7.97 15.80
N LEU A 314 3.16 8.51 15.25
CA LEU A 314 2.54 8.05 14.01
C LEU A 314 3.23 8.76 12.85
N ASN A 315 3.89 8.02 11.98
CA ASN A 315 4.60 8.54 10.81
C ASN A 315 3.82 8.14 9.55
N ILE A 316 3.40 9.13 8.78
CA ILE A 316 2.66 9.00 7.53
C ILE A 316 3.56 9.51 6.41
N GLN A 317 3.70 8.78 5.31
CA GLN A 317 4.42 9.27 4.14
C GLN A 317 3.53 9.17 2.90
N CYS A 318 3.48 10.24 2.13
CA CYS A 318 2.67 10.37 0.94
C CYS A 318 3.46 11.05 -0.16
N GLY A 319 3.24 10.65 -1.40
CA GLY A 319 3.92 11.21 -2.57
C GLY A 319 2.96 11.58 -3.68
N ALA A 320 3.45 12.44 -4.57
CA ALA A 320 2.80 12.84 -5.80
C ALA A 320 3.70 12.56 -7.01
N GLY A 321 3.11 12.15 -8.12
CA GLY A 321 3.78 11.88 -9.37
C GLY A 321 4.02 13.18 -10.14
N ILE A 322 5.28 13.59 -10.27
CA ILE A 322 5.66 14.81 -10.96
C ILE A 322 5.87 14.51 -12.44
N VAL A 323 5.14 15.22 -13.28
CA VAL A 323 5.21 15.21 -14.74
C VAL A 323 5.46 16.63 -15.29
N TYR A 324 5.64 16.76 -16.59
CA TYR A 324 5.92 18.04 -17.23
C TYR A 324 4.91 19.15 -16.88
N ASP A 325 3.62 18.82 -16.86
CA ASP A 325 2.53 19.78 -16.58
C ASP A 325 2.22 19.96 -15.10
N SER A 326 2.94 19.27 -14.19
CA SER A 326 2.71 19.39 -12.75
C SER A 326 2.82 20.82 -12.26
N VAL A 327 1.87 21.22 -11.40
CA VAL A 327 1.86 22.50 -10.69
C VAL A 327 2.35 22.25 -9.26
N PRO A 328 3.48 22.83 -8.84
CA PRO A 328 4.14 22.48 -7.57
C PRO A 328 3.25 22.58 -6.33
N GLU A 329 2.40 23.57 -6.26
CA GLU A 329 1.44 23.78 -5.17
C GLU A 329 0.38 22.69 -5.12
N LEU A 330 -0.12 22.25 -6.28
CA LEU A 330 -1.13 21.20 -6.38
C LEU A 330 -0.53 19.82 -6.00
N GLU A 331 0.73 19.57 -6.35
CA GLU A 331 1.43 18.34 -5.97
C GLU A 331 1.63 18.27 -4.45
N TRP A 332 1.95 19.40 -3.79
CA TRP A 332 1.95 19.45 -2.34
C TRP A 332 0.58 19.11 -1.76
N GLU A 333 -0.48 19.74 -2.24
CA GLU A 333 -1.85 19.50 -1.78
C GLU A 333 -2.26 18.02 -1.99
N GLU A 334 -1.82 17.40 -3.08
CA GLU A 334 -2.04 15.97 -3.34
C GLU A 334 -1.43 15.11 -2.25
N THR A 335 -0.19 15.38 -1.82
CA THR A 335 0.45 14.63 -0.73
C THR A 335 -0.34 14.75 0.57
N ILE A 336 -0.86 15.95 0.89
CA ILE A 336 -1.71 16.17 2.06
C ILE A 336 -3.02 15.38 1.96
N ASN A 337 -3.68 15.44 0.80
CA ASN A 337 -4.95 14.75 0.56
C ASN A 337 -4.81 13.23 0.71
N LYS A 338 -3.71 12.65 0.23
CA LYS A 338 -3.41 11.23 0.37
C LYS A 338 -3.21 10.78 1.83
N GLY A 339 -2.84 11.68 2.72
CA GLY A 339 -2.70 11.42 4.17
C GLY A 339 -3.98 11.56 4.98
N LYS A 340 -5.03 12.21 4.45
CA LYS A 340 -6.24 12.59 5.20
C LYS A 340 -6.94 11.42 5.89
N ALA A 341 -7.11 10.30 5.21
CA ALA A 341 -7.81 9.14 5.78
C ALA A 341 -7.10 8.58 7.02
N ILE A 342 -5.77 8.56 7.02
CA ILE A 342 -4.96 8.11 8.16
C ILE A 342 -5.08 9.10 9.33
N ILE A 343 -5.02 10.40 9.05
CA ILE A 343 -5.19 11.45 10.06
C ILE A 343 -6.60 11.40 10.65
N GLN A 344 -7.63 11.17 9.83
CA GLN A 344 -9.01 11.04 10.31
C GLN A 344 -9.19 9.79 11.18
N ALA A 345 -8.57 8.66 10.82
CA ALA A 345 -8.57 7.46 11.66
C ALA A 345 -7.93 7.70 13.03
N TYR A 346 -6.81 8.47 13.06
CA TYR A 346 -6.16 8.89 14.30
C TYR A 346 -7.11 9.71 15.19
N ASN A 347 -7.77 10.72 14.62
CA ASN A 347 -8.72 11.55 15.35
C ASN A 347 -9.88 10.73 15.95
N ASN A 348 -10.40 9.79 15.17
CA ASN A 348 -11.48 8.92 15.64
C ASN A 348 -11.01 8.01 16.79
N THR A 349 -9.79 7.51 16.74
CA THR A 349 -9.24 6.64 17.80
C THR A 349 -9.14 7.38 19.13
N ARG A 350 -8.64 8.63 19.13
CA ARG A 350 -8.55 9.48 20.34
C ARG A 350 -9.91 9.78 20.97
N ASN A 351 -10.94 9.94 20.15
CA ASN A 351 -12.27 10.28 20.64
C ASN A 351 -12.96 9.12 21.36
N ARG A 352 -12.48 7.88 21.22
CA ARG A 352 -13.01 6.71 21.92
C ARG A 352 -12.49 6.55 23.35
N GLN A 353 -11.37 7.16 23.67
CA GLN A 353 -10.73 7.04 24.98
C GLN A 353 -11.19 8.12 25.99
N LYS A 354 -12.02 9.04 25.55
CA LYS A 354 -12.69 10.04 26.40
C LYS A 354 -14.16 9.73 26.57
#